data_53a44cb45d2c38fd393cbd8bb049294e
#
_entry.id   53a44cb45d2c38fd393cbd8bb049294e
#
_cell.length_a   1.000
_cell.length_b   1.000
_cell.length_c   1.000
_cell.angle_alpha   90.00
_cell.angle_beta   90.00
_cell.angle_gamma   90.00
#
_symmetry.space_group_name_H-M   'P 1'
#
loop_
_entity.id
_entity.type
_entity.pdbx_description
1 polymer ?
#
loop_
_entity_poly.entity_id
_entity_poly.type
_entity_poly.pdbx_seq_one_letter_code
_entity_poly.pdbx_strand_id
1 'polypeptide(L)'
;MEWKRIRREEDVLAVLPYLRQSEIRFCDYSAGVRFMWREAYRVDYAIANDTLLMKETTDAYRDAFFCPIGPDREGALRAAEAYGKAAGALMFAYLDNAAVAEFAGRYPFLSVYNDRNWSDYLYAAEDMKYFRGKKLAGQRNHLNKFRRLYPEAVFCPLTAGDLPAVREMLAAYREEAGAMDAFEREECFRAEELLSCYERFQMPAGCIRLNGKVISFCIGERVGDTLMIHVEKGLRAYEGVYQATVSAFTQAFAGEGILYTNREEDCGIEGLRISKLQYHPAEIMEKNYLLVRTAFDGIAQNPGFTSARLNFSPFSENEGAFYHALATDDALNRHWGYDYREDIAEKDASPARFMAFLKELALKKEEFSFAVRLGSRPIGEVVLHNFDYHGGVEIGCRIAPSAQKNGYGRESFAAAARYAKEAPVSYTHLTLPTIA
;
A
#
# COMPACT_ATOMS: atom_id res chain seq x y z
N MET A 1 -10.18 16.33 -1.69
CA MET A 1 -9.95 15.97 -0.28
C MET A 1 -8.78 16.76 0.28
N GLU A 2 -8.88 17.22 1.52
CA GLU A 2 -7.76 17.87 2.23
C GLU A 2 -6.92 16.79 2.92
N TRP A 3 -5.64 16.71 2.56
CA TRP A 3 -4.71 15.74 3.12
C TRP A 3 -3.99 16.31 4.33
N LYS A 4 -3.92 15.51 5.41
CA LYS A 4 -3.16 15.79 6.62
C LYS A 4 -2.16 14.67 6.85
N ARG A 5 -1.00 14.98 7.43
CA ARG A 5 0.03 13.98 7.73
C ARG A 5 -0.04 13.56 9.19
N ILE A 6 0.10 12.26 9.44
CA ILE A 6 0.29 11.74 10.79
C ILE A 6 1.70 12.10 11.26
N ARG A 7 1.79 13.01 12.22
CA ARG A 7 3.04 13.47 12.84
C ARG A 7 3.01 13.43 14.35
N ARG A 8 1.85 13.68 14.93
CA ARG A 8 1.66 13.84 16.38
C ARG A 8 0.50 12.97 16.86
N GLU A 9 0.38 12.89 18.16
CA GLU A 9 -0.69 12.14 18.83
C GLU A 9 -2.09 12.59 18.37
N GLU A 10 -2.30 13.90 18.18
CA GLU A 10 -3.58 14.45 17.72
C GLU A 10 -3.98 13.93 16.34
N ASP A 11 -3.01 13.75 15.46
CA ASP A 11 -3.27 13.20 14.12
C ASP A 11 -3.71 11.74 14.20
N VAL A 12 -3.09 10.96 15.10
CA VAL A 12 -3.48 9.57 15.38
C VAL A 12 -4.86 9.49 16.00
N LEU A 13 -5.17 10.37 16.96
CA LEU A 13 -6.49 10.44 17.59
C LEU A 13 -7.60 10.74 16.58
N ALA A 14 -7.30 11.50 15.52
CA ALA A 14 -8.27 11.81 14.48
C ALA A 14 -8.64 10.57 13.65
N VAL A 15 -7.71 9.63 13.42
CA VAL A 15 -7.95 8.40 12.63
C VAL A 15 -8.32 7.19 13.48
N LEU A 16 -8.04 7.23 14.79
CA LEU A 16 -8.27 6.13 15.72
C LEU A 16 -9.68 5.54 15.70
N PRO A 17 -10.79 6.34 15.63
CA PRO A 17 -12.14 5.80 15.57
C PRO A 17 -12.40 4.90 14.34
N TYR A 18 -11.76 5.23 13.21
CA TYR A 18 -11.85 4.46 11.97
C TYR A 18 -11.00 3.19 12.04
N LEU A 19 -9.74 3.31 12.48
CA LEU A 19 -8.82 2.17 12.60
C LEU A 19 -9.41 1.08 13.49
N ARG A 20 -10.08 1.43 14.59
CA ARG A 20 -10.73 0.48 15.49
C ARG A 20 -11.87 -0.31 14.87
N GLN A 21 -12.49 0.23 13.82
CA GLN A 21 -13.58 -0.42 13.09
C GLN A 21 -13.07 -1.23 11.90
N SER A 22 -11.75 -1.24 11.65
CA SER A 22 -11.18 -2.01 10.54
C SER A 22 -11.40 -3.50 10.76
N GLU A 23 -11.87 -4.18 9.72
CA GLU A 23 -11.96 -5.64 9.68
C GLU A 23 -10.63 -6.27 9.19
N ILE A 24 -9.70 -5.43 8.71
CA ILE A 24 -8.39 -5.86 8.24
C ILE A 24 -7.48 -6.07 9.46
N ARG A 25 -6.93 -7.27 9.58
CA ARG A 25 -6.16 -7.71 10.74
C ARG A 25 -4.67 -7.39 10.67
N PHE A 26 -4.20 -6.67 9.63
CA PHE A 26 -2.81 -6.25 9.55
C PHE A 26 -2.48 -5.18 10.59
N CYS A 27 -1.29 -5.27 11.17
CA CYS A 27 -0.82 -4.29 12.14
C CYS A 27 -0.76 -2.86 11.56
N ASP A 28 -0.65 -2.74 10.24
CA ASP A 28 -0.66 -1.46 9.52
C ASP A 28 -1.97 -0.68 9.66
N TYR A 29 -3.07 -1.34 10.00
CA TYR A 29 -4.35 -0.72 10.30
C TYR A 29 -4.54 -0.40 11.79
N SER A 30 -3.45 -0.30 12.54
CA SER A 30 -3.46 0.05 13.96
C SER A 30 -2.89 1.43 14.24
N ALA A 31 -3.38 2.09 15.26
CA ALA A 31 -2.87 3.39 15.69
C ALA A 31 -1.45 3.29 16.26
N GLY A 32 -1.13 2.16 16.91
CA GLY A 32 0.20 1.91 17.46
C GLY A 32 1.28 1.93 16.39
N VAL A 33 1.11 1.16 15.32
CA VAL A 33 2.07 1.14 14.20
C VAL A 33 2.14 2.50 13.52
N ARG A 34 0.98 3.15 13.27
CA ARG A 34 0.95 4.48 12.63
C ARG A 34 1.66 5.55 13.46
N PHE A 35 1.63 5.44 14.77
CA PHE A 35 2.37 6.35 15.66
C PHE A 35 3.85 6.02 15.76
N MET A 36 4.17 4.76 16.05
CA MET A 36 5.56 4.33 16.26
C MET A 36 6.43 4.60 15.03
N TRP A 37 5.95 4.27 13.84
CA TRP A 37 6.74 4.32 12.61
C TRP A 37 6.43 5.53 11.71
N ARG A 38 5.80 6.59 12.25
CA ARG A 38 5.35 7.78 11.50
C ARG A 38 6.43 8.52 10.72
N GLU A 39 7.68 8.40 11.14
CA GLU A 39 8.81 9.04 10.45
C GLU A 39 9.30 8.19 9.27
N ALA A 40 9.31 6.87 9.43
CA ALA A 40 9.70 5.92 8.37
C ALA A 40 8.58 5.76 7.35
N TYR A 41 7.34 5.57 7.82
CA TYR A 41 6.14 5.43 7.00
C TYR A 41 5.35 6.74 7.05
N ARG A 42 5.61 7.61 6.09
CA ARG A 42 4.97 8.93 6.01
C ARG A 42 3.52 8.78 5.53
N VAL A 43 2.61 8.65 6.48
CA VAL A 43 1.18 8.45 6.19
C VAL A 43 0.46 9.80 6.14
N ASP A 44 -0.19 10.07 5.01
CA ASP A 44 -1.16 11.13 4.87
C ASP A 44 -2.57 10.54 4.94
N TYR A 45 -3.49 11.25 5.57
CA TYR A 45 -4.89 10.86 5.69
C TYR A 45 -5.85 11.96 5.29
N ALA A 46 -7.01 11.56 4.83
CA ALA A 46 -8.15 12.45 4.59
C ALA A 46 -9.43 11.77 5.06
N ILE A 47 -10.35 12.55 5.62
CA ILE A 47 -11.66 12.08 6.08
C ILE A 47 -12.72 12.85 5.31
N ALA A 48 -13.61 12.13 4.64
CA ALA A 48 -14.76 12.70 3.93
C ALA A 48 -15.94 11.72 3.98
N ASN A 49 -17.15 12.22 4.14
CA ASN A 49 -18.38 11.41 4.22
C ASN A 49 -18.26 10.25 5.22
N ASP A 50 -17.70 10.54 6.41
CA ASP A 50 -17.44 9.55 7.46
C ASP A 50 -16.59 8.35 7.00
N THR A 51 -15.67 8.59 6.07
CA THR A 51 -14.78 7.58 5.52
C THR A 51 -13.34 8.07 5.57
N LEU A 52 -12.46 7.27 6.16
CA LEU A 52 -11.02 7.48 6.22
C LEU A 52 -10.38 6.90 4.96
N LEU A 53 -9.58 7.71 4.29
CA LEU A 53 -8.65 7.29 3.26
C LEU A 53 -7.24 7.66 3.68
N MET A 54 -6.34 6.68 3.70
CA MET A 54 -4.92 6.88 3.99
C MET A 54 -4.07 6.54 2.78
N LYS A 55 -2.91 7.17 2.68
CA LYS A 55 -1.86 6.81 1.73
C LYS A 55 -0.50 6.94 2.39
N GLU A 56 0.41 6.08 2.00
CA GLU A 56 1.74 5.96 2.59
C GLU A 56 2.83 6.23 1.56
N THR A 57 3.89 6.88 2.00
CA THR A 57 5.12 7.07 1.23
C THR A 57 6.30 6.57 2.05
N THR A 58 7.05 5.65 1.49
CA THR A 58 8.32 5.14 2.01
C THR A 58 9.47 5.50 1.08
N ASP A 59 10.66 5.01 1.37
CA ASP A 59 11.80 5.15 0.44
C ASP A 59 11.68 4.22 -0.78
N ALA A 60 10.87 3.15 -0.69
CA ALA A 60 10.65 2.18 -1.76
C ALA A 60 9.54 2.60 -2.74
N TYR A 61 8.51 3.31 -2.27
CA TYR A 61 7.36 3.72 -3.07
C TYR A 61 6.73 5.01 -2.54
N ARG A 62 5.89 5.63 -3.39
CA ARG A 62 5.13 6.83 -3.02
C ARG A 62 3.64 6.59 -3.15
N ASP A 63 2.89 7.21 -2.23
CA ASP A 63 1.44 7.36 -2.28
C ASP A 63 0.67 6.05 -2.50
N ALA A 64 1.07 4.97 -1.80
CA ALA A 64 0.30 3.73 -1.78
C ALA A 64 -0.90 3.86 -0.84
N PHE A 65 -2.10 3.71 -1.39
CA PHE A 65 -3.35 3.86 -0.67
C PHE A 65 -3.69 2.61 0.15
N PHE A 66 -4.28 2.83 1.31
CA PHE A 66 -4.92 1.79 2.11
C PHE A 66 -6.34 1.52 1.60
N CYS A 67 -6.91 0.36 1.94
CA CYS A 67 -8.35 0.19 1.80
C CYS A 67 -9.09 1.27 2.60
N PRO A 68 -10.05 1.96 2.00
CA PRO A 68 -10.85 2.94 2.73
C PRO A 68 -11.65 2.31 3.87
N ILE A 69 -11.76 3.02 5.00
CA ILE A 69 -12.52 2.58 6.17
C ILE A 69 -13.68 3.54 6.40
N GLY A 70 -14.90 3.07 6.22
CA GLY A 70 -16.12 3.86 6.40
C GLY A 70 -17.18 3.56 5.33
N PRO A 71 -18.32 4.25 5.39
CA PRO A 71 -19.48 3.95 4.54
C PRO A 71 -19.34 4.40 3.08
N ASP A 72 -18.58 5.47 2.78
CA ASP A 72 -18.39 5.99 1.41
C ASP A 72 -17.10 5.44 0.77
N ARG A 73 -16.94 4.13 0.80
CA ARG A 73 -15.77 3.45 0.24
C ARG A 73 -15.59 3.74 -1.25
N GLU A 74 -16.68 3.78 -2.00
CA GLU A 74 -16.66 4.07 -3.44
C GLU A 74 -16.20 5.51 -3.74
N GLY A 75 -16.66 6.50 -2.97
CA GLY A 75 -16.21 7.89 -3.09
C GLY A 75 -14.73 8.04 -2.77
N ALA A 76 -14.24 7.32 -1.76
CA ALA A 76 -12.82 7.30 -1.40
C ALA A 76 -11.95 6.66 -2.50
N LEU A 77 -12.39 5.55 -3.12
CA LEU A 77 -11.68 4.92 -4.24
C LEU A 77 -11.61 5.84 -5.46
N ARG A 78 -12.72 6.52 -5.82
CA ARG A 78 -12.70 7.53 -6.90
C ARG A 78 -11.73 8.67 -6.61
N ALA A 79 -11.60 9.08 -5.35
CA ALA A 79 -10.64 10.10 -4.96
C ALA A 79 -9.18 9.61 -5.08
N ALA A 80 -8.91 8.34 -4.74
CA ALA A 80 -7.62 7.72 -4.96
C ALA A 80 -7.28 7.60 -6.45
N GLU A 81 -8.24 7.23 -7.30
CA GLU A 81 -8.10 7.17 -8.77
C GLU A 81 -7.78 8.55 -9.36
N ALA A 82 -8.53 9.58 -8.95
CA ALA A 82 -8.28 10.95 -9.41
C ALA A 82 -6.89 11.45 -8.98
N TYR A 83 -6.49 11.13 -7.74
CA TYR A 83 -5.14 11.43 -7.25
C TYR A 83 -4.07 10.68 -8.07
N GLY A 84 -4.25 9.36 -8.26
CA GLY A 84 -3.32 8.52 -9.02
C GLY A 84 -3.16 8.98 -10.47
N LYS A 85 -4.25 9.43 -11.12
CA LYS A 85 -4.19 10.01 -12.47
C LYS A 85 -3.32 11.28 -12.50
N ALA A 86 -3.48 12.16 -11.51
CA ALA A 86 -2.68 13.38 -11.40
C ALA A 86 -1.21 13.11 -11.02
N ALA A 87 -0.96 12.08 -10.20
CA ALA A 87 0.38 11.68 -9.75
C ALA A 87 1.12 10.76 -10.75
N GLY A 88 0.43 10.25 -11.78
CA GLY A 88 0.97 9.33 -12.79
C GLY A 88 1.07 7.87 -12.36
N ALA A 89 0.59 7.51 -11.15
CA ALA A 89 0.53 6.14 -10.64
C ALA A 89 -0.57 5.98 -9.59
N LEU A 90 -1.26 4.84 -9.63
CA LEU A 90 -2.21 4.42 -8.60
C LEU A 90 -1.71 3.12 -7.98
N MET A 91 -1.42 3.18 -6.69
CA MET A 91 -0.95 2.03 -5.92
C MET A 91 -1.78 1.84 -4.65
N PHE A 92 -2.02 0.58 -4.29
CA PHE A 92 -2.63 0.22 -3.01
C PHE A 92 -1.68 -0.66 -2.22
N ALA A 93 -1.74 -0.58 -0.89
CA ALA A 93 -0.89 -1.32 0.03
C ALA A 93 -1.73 -2.02 1.11
N TYR A 94 -1.12 -3.05 1.71
CA TYR A 94 -1.70 -3.77 2.84
C TYR A 94 -3.08 -4.37 2.55
N LEU A 95 -3.18 -5.06 1.41
CA LEU A 95 -4.38 -5.77 0.99
C LEU A 95 -4.27 -7.26 1.32
N ASP A 96 -5.31 -7.80 1.92
CA ASP A 96 -5.48 -9.25 2.03
C ASP A 96 -5.92 -9.86 0.69
N ASN A 97 -5.94 -11.18 0.62
CA ASN A 97 -6.31 -11.88 -0.61
C ASN A 97 -7.77 -11.62 -1.03
N ALA A 98 -8.67 -11.33 -0.09
CA ALA A 98 -10.05 -10.99 -0.40
C ALA A 98 -10.14 -9.61 -1.06
N ALA A 99 -9.43 -8.62 -0.52
CA ALA A 99 -9.32 -7.30 -1.11
C ALA A 99 -8.63 -7.34 -2.49
N VAL A 100 -7.57 -8.15 -2.65
CA VAL A 100 -6.94 -8.36 -3.98
C VAL A 100 -7.95 -8.87 -5.00
N ALA A 101 -8.78 -9.85 -4.63
CA ALA A 101 -9.82 -10.39 -5.53
C ALA A 101 -10.88 -9.34 -5.88
N GLU A 102 -11.30 -8.52 -4.91
CA GLU A 102 -12.22 -7.40 -5.14
C GLU A 102 -11.63 -6.39 -6.13
N PHE A 103 -10.38 -5.97 -5.91
CA PHE A 103 -9.69 -5.01 -6.78
C PHE A 103 -9.42 -5.57 -8.17
N ALA A 104 -9.17 -6.87 -8.31
CA ALA A 104 -9.05 -7.54 -9.61
C ALA A 104 -10.37 -7.52 -10.39
N GLY A 105 -11.52 -7.53 -9.72
CA GLY A 105 -12.82 -7.31 -10.35
C GLY A 105 -13.08 -5.88 -10.79
N ARG A 106 -12.39 -4.90 -10.15
CA ARG A 106 -12.55 -3.47 -10.44
C ARG A 106 -11.57 -2.97 -11.51
N TYR A 107 -10.33 -3.43 -11.47
CA TYR A 107 -9.24 -2.94 -12.32
C TYR A 107 -8.73 -4.04 -13.23
N PRO A 108 -8.91 -3.92 -14.57
CA PRO A 108 -8.51 -4.96 -15.51
C PRO A 108 -6.99 -5.10 -15.66
N PHE A 109 -6.23 -4.08 -15.29
CA PHE A 109 -4.78 -4.04 -15.44
C PHE A 109 -4.11 -3.76 -14.10
N LEU A 110 -3.69 -4.80 -13.40
CA LEU A 110 -2.97 -4.65 -12.14
C LEU A 110 -1.80 -5.62 -12.02
N SER A 111 -0.83 -5.23 -11.22
CA SER A 111 0.26 -6.11 -10.79
C SER A 111 0.21 -6.24 -9.28
N VAL A 112 0.38 -7.47 -8.79
CA VAL A 112 0.35 -7.78 -7.36
C VAL A 112 1.76 -8.10 -6.90
N TYR A 113 2.16 -7.56 -5.76
CA TYR A 113 3.45 -7.79 -5.12
C TYR A 113 3.23 -8.15 -3.66
N ASN A 114 4.05 -9.01 -3.11
CA ASN A 114 4.15 -9.23 -1.68
C ASN A 114 5.61 -9.54 -1.31
N ASP A 115 5.94 -9.39 -0.04
CA ASP A 115 7.21 -9.81 0.54
C ASP A 115 6.93 -10.53 1.84
N ARG A 116 7.39 -11.78 1.92
CA ARG A 116 7.24 -12.63 3.10
C ARG A 116 7.80 -12.02 4.39
N ASN A 117 8.79 -11.15 4.29
CA ASN A 117 9.43 -10.51 5.43
C ASN A 117 8.48 -9.57 6.19
N TRP A 118 7.47 -9.05 5.48
CA TRP A 118 6.46 -8.12 6.00
C TRP A 118 5.11 -8.79 6.28
N SER A 119 5.04 -10.13 6.27
CA SER A 119 3.82 -10.84 6.63
C SER A 119 3.60 -10.86 8.13
N ASP A 120 2.36 -10.60 8.56
CA ASP A 120 1.98 -10.65 9.97
C ASP A 120 1.75 -12.06 10.46
N TYR A 121 2.05 -12.29 11.73
CA TYR A 121 1.83 -13.57 12.42
C TYR A 121 0.57 -13.50 13.27
N LEU A 122 -0.48 -14.16 12.80
CA LEU A 122 -1.77 -14.25 13.47
C LEU A 122 -1.89 -15.56 14.26
N TYR A 123 -2.26 -15.47 15.52
CA TYR A 123 -2.44 -16.60 16.42
C TYR A 123 -3.87 -16.64 16.94
N ALA A 124 -4.42 -17.83 17.20
CA ALA A 124 -5.66 -17.94 17.98
C ALA A 124 -5.43 -17.39 19.40
N ALA A 125 -6.28 -16.47 19.85
CA ALA A 125 -6.12 -15.85 21.17
C ALA A 125 -6.13 -16.89 22.30
N GLU A 126 -6.94 -17.94 22.21
CA GLU A 126 -6.98 -19.05 23.17
C GLU A 126 -5.65 -19.84 23.24
N ASP A 127 -4.99 -20.00 22.10
CA ASP A 127 -3.66 -20.64 22.06
C ASP A 127 -2.63 -19.78 22.80
N MET A 128 -2.68 -18.46 22.62
CA MET A 128 -1.76 -17.53 23.29
C MET A 128 -2.03 -17.38 24.79
N LYS A 129 -3.30 -17.46 25.22
CA LYS A 129 -3.67 -17.40 26.64
C LYS A 129 -3.06 -18.54 27.47
N TYR A 130 -3.07 -19.76 26.92
CA TYR A 130 -2.84 -20.96 27.76
C TYR A 130 -1.83 -21.93 27.18
N PHE A 131 -1.38 -21.77 25.93
CA PHE A 131 -0.49 -22.71 25.25
C PHE A 131 -0.97 -24.17 25.31
N ARG A 132 -2.28 -24.38 25.09
CA ARG A 132 -2.89 -25.72 25.18
C ARG A 132 -2.48 -26.60 23.99
N GLY A 133 -2.60 -27.91 24.21
CA GLY A 133 -2.35 -28.93 23.19
C GLY A 133 -0.88 -29.31 23.02
N LYS A 134 -0.65 -30.31 22.16
CA LYS A 134 0.69 -30.87 21.91
C LYS A 134 1.61 -29.94 21.15
N LYS A 135 1.09 -29.20 20.18
CA LYS A 135 1.86 -28.27 19.32
C LYS A 135 2.54 -27.16 20.14
N LEU A 136 1.90 -26.69 21.22
CA LEU A 136 2.39 -25.63 22.09
C LEU A 136 3.06 -26.11 23.39
N ALA A 137 3.41 -27.41 23.47
CA ALA A 137 4.01 -27.97 24.67
C ALA A 137 5.34 -27.28 25.04
N GLY A 138 6.15 -26.88 24.06
CA GLY A 138 7.39 -26.11 24.27
C GLY A 138 7.13 -24.80 25.01
N GLN A 139 6.20 -23.99 24.47
CA GLN A 139 5.85 -22.68 25.06
C GLN A 139 5.24 -22.84 26.47
N ARG A 140 4.38 -23.82 26.62
CA ARG A 140 3.82 -24.17 27.95
C ARG A 140 4.90 -24.60 28.95
N ASN A 141 5.91 -25.35 28.54
CA ASN A 141 7.01 -25.73 29.40
C ASN A 141 7.81 -24.50 29.86
N HIS A 142 8.08 -23.53 28.97
CA HIS A 142 8.72 -22.27 29.36
C HIS A 142 7.85 -21.47 30.33
N LEU A 143 6.55 -21.36 30.10
CA LEU A 143 5.61 -20.70 31.00
C LEU A 143 5.59 -21.40 32.38
N ASN A 144 5.51 -22.74 32.43
CA ASN A 144 5.50 -23.49 33.67
C ASN A 144 6.83 -23.38 34.43
N LYS A 145 7.95 -23.33 33.68
CA LYS A 145 9.27 -23.11 34.29
C LYS A 145 9.36 -21.72 34.92
N PHE A 146 8.88 -20.68 34.20
CA PHE A 146 8.80 -19.33 34.75
C PHE A 146 8.01 -19.28 36.05
N ARG A 147 6.80 -19.87 36.10
CA ARG A 147 5.94 -19.90 37.28
C ARG A 147 6.58 -20.62 38.44
N ARG A 148 7.37 -21.66 38.20
CA ARG A 148 8.09 -22.41 39.22
C ARG A 148 9.28 -21.64 39.78
N LEU A 149 10.04 -20.95 38.90
CA LEU A 149 11.23 -20.20 39.31
C LEU A 149 10.88 -18.86 39.96
N TYR A 150 9.77 -18.27 39.57
CA TYR A 150 9.34 -16.93 40.00
C TYR A 150 7.88 -16.96 40.47
N PRO A 151 7.56 -17.71 41.57
CA PRO A 151 6.17 -17.88 42.03
C PRO A 151 5.54 -16.58 42.51
N GLU A 152 6.34 -15.58 42.88
CA GLU A 152 5.89 -14.27 43.35
C GLU A 152 5.72 -13.24 42.17
N ALA A 153 5.99 -13.65 40.93
CA ALA A 153 5.78 -12.79 39.79
C ALA A 153 4.29 -12.58 39.53
N VAL A 154 3.88 -11.31 39.44
CA VAL A 154 2.48 -10.91 39.23
C VAL A 154 2.37 -10.07 37.99
N PHE A 155 1.41 -10.42 37.13
CA PHE A 155 1.02 -9.55 36.01
C PHE A 155 -0.01 -8.53 36.50
N CYS A 156 0.17 -7.26 36.12
CA CYS A 156 -0.77 -6.20 36.40
C CYS A 156 -0.92 -5.27 35.16
N PRO A 157 -2.13 -4.76 34.93
CA PRO A 157 -2.31 -3.67 33.97
C PRO A 157 -1.42 -2.48 34.35
N LEU A 158 -0.87 -1.80 33.36
CA LEU A 158 -0.07 -0.58 33.57
C LEU A 158 -0.96 0.61 33.90
N THR A 159 -0.45 1.46 34.77
CA THR A 159 -0.97 2.79 35.11
C THR A 159 0.11 3.84 34.90
N ALA A 160 -0.25 5.11 34.83
CA ALA A 160 0.70 6.22 34.75
C ALA A 160 1.77 6.18 35.87
N GLY A 161 1.42 5.67 37.08
CA GLY A 161 2.36 5.51 38.19
C GLY A 161 3.45 4.46 37.95
N ASP A 162 3.26 3.55 36.99
CA ASP A 162 4.22 2.48 36.69
C ASP A 162 5.29 2.90 35.67
N LEU A 163 5.09 4.01 34.96
CA LEU A 163 5.98 4.48 33.90
C LEU A 163 7.45 4.60 34.31
N PRO A 164 7.80 5.14 35.49
CA PRO A 164 9.19 5.20 35.92
C PRO A 164 9.84 3.81 36.03
N ALA A 165 9.11 2.84 36.60
CA ALA A 165 9.60 1.48 36.77
C ALA A 165 9.74 0.72 35.43
N VAL A 166 8.86 0.99 34.46
CA VAL A 166 8.96 0.45 33.09
C VAL A 166 10.17 1.04 32.35
N ARG A 167 10.43 2.36 32.52
CA ARG A 167 11.63 3.00 31.94
C ARG A 167 12.93 2.47 32.54
N GLU A 168 12.96 2.20 33.85
CA GLU A 168 14.08 1.54 34.51
C GLU A 168 14.31 0.13 33.92
N MET A 169 13.25 -0.64 33.73
CA MET A 169 13.32 -1.95 33.06
C MET A 169 13.81 -1.82 31.61
N LEU A 170 13.37 -0.83 30.84
CA LEU A 170 13.86 -0.59 29.48
C LEU A 170 15.35 -0.24 29.45
N ALA A 171 15.84 0.52 30.42
CA ALA A 171 17.26 0.80 30.54
C ALA A 171 18.06 -0.49 30.79
N ALA A 172 17.60 -1.32 31.73
CA ALA A 172 18.21 -2.64 31.97
C ALA A 172 18.16 -3.56 30.75
N TYR A 173 17.05 -3.55 29.99
CA TYR A 173 16.91 -4.29 28.73
C TYR A 173 17.98 -3.86 27.69
N ARG A 174 18.23 -2.56 27.56
CA ARG A 174 19.28 -2.02 26.66
C ARG A 174 20.67 -2.45 27.10
N GLU A 175 20.93 -2.50 28.41
CA GLU A 175 22.21 -2.97 28.96
C GLU A 175 22.41 -4.47 28.71
N GLU A 176 21.37 -5.31 28.91
CA GLU A 176 21.42 -6.76 28.62
C GLU A 176 21.65 -7.04 27.12
N ALA A 177 21.06 -6.23 26.24
CA ALA A 177 21.19 -6.40 24.80
C ALA A 177 22.62 -6.08 24.29
N GLY A 178 23.36 -5.24 24.99
CA GLY A 178 24.71 -4.83 24.61
C GLY A 178 24.71 -3.95 23.34
N ALA A 179 25.47 -4.33 22.34
CA ALA A 179 25.54 -3.59 21.07
C ALA A 179 24.29 -3.85 20.22
N MET A 180 23.33 -2.96 20.31
CA MET A 180 22.12 -2.96 19.46
C MET A 180 22.45 -2.43 18.07
N ASP A 181 21.82 -2.97 17.03
CA ASP A 181 21.85 -2.39 15.70
C ASP A 181 20.97 -1.12 15.60
N ALA A 182 20.92 -0.50 14.43
CA ALA A 182 20.16 0.75 14.22
C ALA A 182 18.65 0.52 14.38
N PHE A 183 18.14 -0.62 13.88
CA PHE A 183 16.72 -0.96 13.94
C PHE A 183 16.28 -1.24 15.37
N GLU A 184 17.04 -2.03 16.14
CA GLU A 184 16.75 -2.34 17.55
C GLU A 184 16.75 -1.07 18.41
N ARG A 185 17.66 -0.13 18.16
CA ARG A 185 17.69 1.18 18.86
C ARG A 185 16.45 2.01 18.55
N GLU A 186 16.08 2.09 17.26
CA GLU A 186 14.90 2.82 16.82
C GLU A 186 13.63 2.21 17.43
N GLU A 187 13.48 0.89 17.39
CA GLU A 187 12.33 0.19 17.99
C GLU A 187 12.22 0.47 19.49
N CYS A 188 13.33 0.42 20.23
CA CYS A 188 13.33 0.76 21.66
C CYS A 188 12.94 2.23 21.92
N PHE A 189 13.37 3.15 21.07
CA PHE A 189 12.98 4.55 21.17
C PHE A 189 11.48 4.73 20.91
N ARG A 190 10.95 4.11 19.84
CA ARG A 190 9.52 4.17 19.49
C ARG A 190 8.63 3.50 20.54
N ALA A 191 9.10 2.41 21.14
CA ALA A 191 8.41 1.78 22.25
C ALA A 191 8.27 2.71 23.46
N GLU A 192 9.30 3.51 23.76
CA GLU A 192 9.28 4.50 24.84
C GLU A 192 8.35 5.70 24.53
N GLU A 193 8.30 6.14 23.26
CA GLU A 193 7.31 7.13 22.82
C GLU A 193 5.88 6.59 22.99
N LEU A 194 5.59 5.38 22.52
CA LEU A 194 4.26 4.77 22.68
C LEU A 194 3.88 4.58 24.14
N LEU A 195 4.85 4.16 24.98
CA LEU A 195 4.65 4.07 26.43
C LEU A 195 4.22 5.40 27.06
N SER A 196 4.63 6.51 26.49
CA SER A 196 4.29 7.83 27.01
C SER A 196 2.87 8.28 26.65
N CYS A 197 2.22 7.67 25.66
CA CYS A 197 0.90 8.09 25.15
C CYS A 197 -0.13 6.95 25.04
N TYR A 198 0.19 5.71 25.43
CA TYR A 198 -0.72 4.56 25.31
C TYR A 198 -2.09 4.78 25.95
N GLU A 199 -2.16 5.49 27.08
CA GLU A 199 -3.43 5.82 27.75
C GLU A 199 -4.29 6.76 26.89
N ARG A 200 -3.68 7.76 26.23
CA ARG A 200 -4.40 8.66 25.32
C ARG A 200 -5.01 7.91 24.14
N PHE A 201 -4.31 6.90 23.64
CA PHE A 201 -4.82 6.03 22.60
C PHE A 201 -5.71 4.91 23.16
N GLN A 202 -5.96 4.87 24.47
CA GLN A 202 -6.74 3.84 25.16
C GLN A 202 -6.26 2.41 24.82
N MET A 203 -4.96 2.24 24.75
CA MET A 203 -4.34 0.96 24.44
C MET A 203 -4.19 0.12 25.71
N PRO A 204 -4.51 -1.19 25.67
CA PRO A 204 -4.17 -2.10 26.74
C PRO A 204 -2.65 -2.16 26.91
N ALA A 205 -2.21 -2.05 28.16
CA ALA A 205 -0.82 -2.21 28.52
C ALA A 205 -0.71 -2.93 29.88
N GLY A 206 0.34 -3.72 30.06
CA GLY A 206 0.56 -4.47 31.29
C GLY A 206 2.01 -4.84 31.50
N CYS A 207 2.37 -5.16 32.73
CA CYS A 207 3.72 -5.58 33.09
C CYS A 207 3.72 -6.77 34.04
N ILE A 208 4.83 -7.51 34.10
CA ILE A 208 5.12 -8.46 35.14
C ILE A 208 6.05 -7.81 36.18
N ARG A 209 5.65 -7.89 37.44
CA ARG A 209 6.45 -7.47 38.60
C ARG A 209 6.93 -8.69 39.37
N LEU A 210 8.19 -8.64 39.79
CA LEU A 210 8.80 -9.60 40.71
C LEU A 210 9.50 -8.81 41.80
N ASN A 211 9.11 -9.06 43.05
CA ASN A 211 9.67 -8.36 44.23
C ASN A 211 9.68 -6.82 44.07
N GLY A 212 8.59 -6.26 43.53
CA GLY A 212 8.41 -4.82 43.30
C GLY A 212 9.07 -4.29 42.05
N LYS A 213 9.95 -5.03 41.35
CA LYS A 213 10.60 -4.62 40.09
C LYS A 213 9.79 -5.06 38.88
N VAL A 214 9.70 -4.21 37.88
CA VAL A 214 9.18 -4.58 36.55
C VAL A 214 10.25 -5.40 35.84
N ILE A 215 9.89 -6.59 35.37
CA ILE A 215 10.81 -7.49 34.63
C ILE A 215 10.40 -7.70 33.17
N SER A 216 9.17 -7.31 32.80
CA SER A 216 8.69 -7.27 31.44
C SER A 216 7.48 -6.34 31.33
N PHE A 217 7.20 -5.86 30.12
CA PHE A 217 5.96 -5.16 29.82
C PHE A 217 5.50 -5.43 28.37
N CYS A 218 4.22 -5.16 28.12
CA CYS A 218 3.59 -5.32 26.83
C CYS A 218 2.59 -4.21 26.61
N ILE A 219 2.53 -3.65 25.38
CA ILE A 219 1.53 -2.70 24.93
C ILE A 219 0.88 -3.27 23.67
N GLY A 220 -0.43 -3.18 23.57
CA GLY A 220 -1.17 -3.64 22.41
C GLY A 220 -2.36 -2.75 22.09
N GLU A 221 -3.15 -3.14 21.10
CA GLU A 221 -4.34 -2.43 20.65
C GLU A 221 -5.42 -3.42 20.23
N ARG A 222 -6.69 -3.08 20.44
CA ARG A 222 -7.81 -3.88 19.93
C ARG A 222 -8.29 -3.28 18.61
N VAL A 223 -8.21 -4.06 17.53
CA VAL A 223 -8.69 -3.69 16.20
C VAL A 223 -9.61 -4.82 15.73
N GLY A 224 -10.89 -4.52 15.51
CA GLY A 224 -11.86 -5.54 15.17
C GLY A 224 -11.88 -6.70 16.19
N ASP A 225 -11.68 -7.91 15.71
CA ASP A 225 -11.61 -9.15 16.49
C ASP A 225 -10.19 -9.55 16.93
N THR A 226 -9.22 -8.66 16.77
CA THR A 226 -7.80 -8.94 16.95
C THR A 226 -7.16 -8.06 18.03
N LEU A 227 -6.38 -8.68 18.92
CA LEU A 227 -5.47 -7.99 19.84
C LEU A 227 -4.09 -7.89 19.17
N MET A 228 -3.73 -6.70 18.73
CA MET A 228 -2.39 -6.38 18.22
C MET A 228 -1.42 -6.28 19.39
N ILE A 229 -0.19 -6.78 19.24
CA ILE A 229 0.90 -6.62 20.22
C ILE A 229 2.01 -5.80 19.56
N HIS A 230 2.09 -4.52 19.90
CA HIS A 230 3.06 -3.57 19.35
C HIS A 230 4.40 -3.61 20.05
N VAL A 231 4.37 -3.75 21.37
CA VAL A 231 5.58 -3.78 22.20
C VAL A 231 5.50 -4.96 23.15
N GLU A 232 6.52 -5.81 23.13
CA GLU A 232 6.72 -6.90 24.08
C GLU A 232 8.21 -6.93 24.43
N LYS A 233 8.56 -6.48 25.65
CA LYS A 233 9.93 -6.45 26.15
C LYS A 233 10.02 -7.16 27.49
N GLY A 234 11.09 -7.94 27.65
CA GLY A 234 11.35 -8.68 28.89
C GLY A 234 12.83 -8.90 29.12
N LEU A 235 13.27 -8.83 30.35
CA LEU A 235 14.66 -9.08 30.76
C LEU A 235 15.00 -10.57 30.58
N ARG A 236 15.97 -10.87 29.73
CA ARG A 236 16.37 -12.24 29.35
C ARG A 236 16.92 -13.07 30.53
N ALA A 237 17.39 -12.37 31.56
CA ALA A 237 17.80 -13.00 32.82
C ALA A 237 16.67 -13.83 33.50
N TYR A 238 15.39 -13.55 33.14
CA TYR A 238 14.24 -14.26 33.70
C TYR A 238 13.72 -15.28 32.68
N GLU A 239 14.12 -16.52 32.83
CA GLU A 239 13.79 -17.59 31.90
C GLU A 239 12.27 -17.81 31.80
N GLY A 240 11.73 -17.76 30.55
CA GLY A 240 10.30 -17.91 30.25
C GLY A 240 9.50 -16.62 30.40
N VAL A 241 10.13 -15.48 30.63
CA VAL A 241 9.46 -14.17 30.80
C VAL A 241 8.58 -13.78 29.63
N TYR A 242 9.02 -13.99 28.39
CA TYR A 242 8.22 -13.69 27.21
C TYR A 242 6.95 -14.52 27.12
N GLN A 243 7.04 -15.85 27.41
CA GLN A 243 5.87 -16.71 27.45
C GLN A 243 4.90 -16.32 28.57
N ALA A 244 5.44 -15.92 29.72
CA ALA A 244 4.61 -15.42 30.81
C ALA A 244 3.93 -14.12 30.48
N THR A 245 4.65 -13.18 29.83
CA THR A 245 4.14 -11.86 29.47
C THR A 245 3.01 -11.97 28.46
N VAL A 246 3.25 -12.63 27.32
CA VAL A 246 2.24 -12.73 26.27
C VAL A 246 1.02 -13.53 26.72
N SER A 247 1.21 -14.60 27.50
CA SER A 247 0.10 -15.37 28.03
C SER A 247 -0.76 -14.54 28.99
N ALA A 248 -0.14 -13.86 29.95
CA ALA A 248 -0.86 -13.03 30.91
C ALA A 248 -1.53 -11.82 30.26
N PHE A 249 -0.86 -11.15 29.32
CA PHE A 249 -1.39 -10.03 28.56
C PHE A 249 -2.62 -10.44 27.74
N THR A 250 -2.53 -11.56 27.03
CA THR A 250 -3.65 -12.06 26.21
C THR A 250 -4.82 -12.49 27.11
N GLN A 251 -4.56 -13.12 28.28
CA GLN A 251 -5.62 -13.44 29.25
C GLN A 251 -6.33 -12.18 29.77
N ALA A 252 -5.59 -11.12 30.04
CA ALA A 252 -6.14 -9.88 30.60
C ALA A 252 -6.93 -9.07 29.57
N PHE A 253 -6.49 -9.07 28.32
CA PHE A 253 -6.99 -8.11 27.33
C PHE A 253 -7.68 -8.71 26.11
N ALA A 254 -7.51 -10.00 25.81
CA ALA A 254 -8.31 -10.68 24.79
C ALA A 254 -9.62 -11.22 25.37
N GLY A 255 -10.51 -10.30 25.75
CA GLY A 255 -11.84 -10.60 26.28
C GLY A 255 -12.82 -11.04 25.20
N GLU A 256 -14.12 -10.85 25.47
CA GLU A 256 -15.20 -11.18 24.55
C GLU A 256 -15.01 -10.46 23.21
N GLY A 257 -15.24 -11.16 22.11
CA GLY A 257 -15.12 -10.65 20.73
C GLY A 257 -13.70 -10.69 20.17
N ILE A 258 -12.64 -10.91 20.98
CA ILE A 258 -11.28 -11.04 20.48
C ILE A 258 -10.97 -12.52 20.20
N LEU A 259 -10.82 -12.84 18.93
CA LEU A 259 -10.55 -14.19 18.44
C LEU A 259 -9.07 -14.45 18.21
N TYR A 260 -8.32 -13.41 17.84
CA TYR A 260 -6.94 -13.51 17.41
C TYR A 260 -6.01 -12.59 18.21
N THR A 261 -4.72 -12.93 18.14
CA THR A 261 -3.61 -12.08 18.56
C THR A 261 -2.66 -11.94 17.39
N ASN A 262 -2.39 -10.71 16.96
CA ASN A 262 -1.39 -10.40 15.94
C ASN A 262 -0.10 -9.93 16.64
N ARG A 263 1.03 -10.55 16.30
CA ARG A 263 2.37 -10.18 16.84
C ARG A 263 3.27 -9.58 15.76
N GLU A 264 2.67 -8.96 14.76
CA GLU A 264 3.35 -8.23 13.69
C GLU A 264 4.32 -9.08 12.86
N GLU A 265 5.20 -8.45 12.09
CA GLU A 265 6.13 -9.06 11.15
C GLU A 265 7.41 -9.62 11.83
N ASP A 266 8.17 -10.40 11.05
CA ASP A 266 9.54 -10.79 11.41
C ASP A 266 10.63 -9.89 10.82
N CYS A 267 10.26 -8.95 9.93
CA CYS A 267 11.17 -8.00 9.25
C CYS A 267 12.37 -8.67 8.55
N GLY A 268 12.26 -9.96 8.18
CA GLY A 268 13.35 -10.73 7.60
C GLY A 268 14.41 -11.19 8.59
N ILE A 269 14.24 -10.93 9.89
CA ILE A 269 15.17 -11.33 10.96
C ILE A 269 14.96 -12.80 11.29
N GLU A 270 15.95 -13.64 10.97
CA GLU A 270 15.84 -15.11 11.12
C GLU A 270 15.51 -15.56 12.55
N GLY A 271 16.17 -14.98 13.55
CA GLY A 271 15.89 -15.32 14.97
C GLY A 271 14.47 -14.97 15.40
N LEU A 272 13.95 -13.83 14.91
CA LEU A 272 12.57 -13.40 15.17
C LEU A 272 11.56 -14.32 14.45
N ARG A 273 11.84 -14.67 13.20
CA ARG A 273 11.06 -15.63 12.40
C ARG A 273 10.94 -16.99 13.10
N ILE A 274 12.06 -17.57 13.53
CA ILE A 274 12.09 -18.83 14.26
C ILE A 274 11.27 -18.71 15.54
N SER A 275 11.47 -17.66 16.32
CA SER A 275 10.71 -17.42 17.54
C SER A 275 9.21 -17.37 17.31
N LYS A 276 8.75 -16.60 16.30
CA LYS A 276 7.32 -16.47 15.96
C LYS A 276 6.72 -17.79 15.48
N LEU A 277 7.43 -18.54 14.64
CA LEU A 277 6.96 -19.85 14.14
C LEU A 277 6.81 -20.90 15.26
N GLN A 278 7.61 -20.84 16.32
CA GLN A 278 7.51 -21.75 17.47
C GLN A 278 6.19 -21.61 18.25
N TYR A 279 5.44 -20.52 18.07
CA TYR A 279 4.10 -20.35 18.63
C TYR A 279 2.99 -20.89 17.72
N HIS A 280 3.34 -21.50 16.59
CA HIS A 280 2.41 -22.12 15.65
C HIS A 280 1.26 -21.18 15.23
N PRO A 281 1.55 -20.14 14.45
CA PRO A 281 0.54 -19.18 14.00
C PRO A 281 -0.62 -19.92 13.33
N ALA A 282 -1.84 -19.43 13.54
CA ALA A 282 -3.02 -19.88 12.83
C ALA A 282 -2.95 -19.49 11.35
N GLU A 283 -2.33 -18.33 11.09
CA GLU A 283 -2.12 -17.81 9.74
C GLU A 283 -0.85 -16.94 9.72
N ILE A 284 -0.16 -16.97 8.59
CA ILE A 284 0.85 -15.99 8.22
C ILE A 284 0.20 -15.14 7.13
N MET A 285 -0.21 -13.95 7.51
CA MET A 285 -1.01 -13.08 6.66
C MET A 285 -0.11 -12.32 5.69
N GLU A 286 -0.22 -12.64 4.41
CA GLU A 286 0.50 -11.93 3.35
C GLU A 286 -0.10 -10.54 3.12
N LYS A 287 0.74 -9.52 3.09
CA LYS A 287 0.37 -8.15 2.76
C LYS A 287 0.65 -7.90 1.29
N ASN A 288 -0.41 -7.69 0.52
CA ASN A 288 -0.28 -7.46 -0.90
C ASN A 288 -0.25 -5.96 -1.21
N TYR A 289 0.55 -5.61 -2.19
CA TYR A 289 0.64 -4.31 -2.81
C TYR A 289 0.15 -4.42 -4.24
N LEU A 290 -0.69 -3.51 -4.68
CA LEU A 290 -1.22 -3.47 -6.03
C LEU A 290 -0.73 -2.22 -6.74
N LEU A 291 -0.14 -2.39 -7.91
CA LEU A 291 0.05 -1.31 -8.86
C LEU A 291 -1.04 -1.42 -9.94
N VAL A 292 -1.93 -0.45 -9.96
CA VAL A 292 -3.01 -0.37 -10.94
C VAL A 292 -2.48 0.40 -12.16
N ARG A 293 -2.71 -0.16 -13.34
CA ARG A 293 -2.24 0.37 -14.62
C ARG A 293 -3.42 0.75 -15.50
N THR A 294 -3.14 1.53 -16.54
CA THR A 294 -4.08 1.83 -17.60
C THR A 294 -3.69 1.06 -18.87
N ALA A 295 -4.55 1.05 -19.87
CA ALA A 295 -4.24 0.48 -21.17
C ALA A 295 -3.01 1.14 -21.83
N PHE A 296 -2.68 2.39 -21.46
CA PHE A 296 -1.48 3.09 -21.95
C PHE A 296 -0.20 2.28 -21.75
N ASP A 297 -0.03 1.65 -20.58
CA ASP A 297 1.21 0.93 -20.26
C ASP A 297 1.48 -0.25 -21.22
N GLY A 298 0.42 -0.96 -21.62
CA GLY A 298 0.53 -2.05 -22.61
C GLY A 298 0.76 -1.53 -24.03
N ILE A 299 0.09 -0.44 -24.41
CA ILE A 299 0.23 0.23 -25.70
C ILE A 299 1.65 0.76 -25.86
N ALA A 300 2.21 1.39 -24.84
CA ALA A 300 3.57 1.95 -24.89
C ALA A 300 4.67 0.87 -25.01
N GLN A 301 4.42 -0.34 -24.51
CA GLN A 301 5.37 -1.47 -24.66
C GLN A 301 5.42 -2.04 -26.08
N ASN A 302 4.29 -2.07 -26.78
CA ASN A 302 4.17 -2.62 -28.14
C ASN A 302 3.41 -1.63 -29.05
N PRO A 303 4.00 -0.48 -29.39
CA PRO A 303 3.29 0.60 -30.06
C PRO A 303 3.13 0.35 -31.56
N GLY A 304 2.27 -0.59 -31.94
CA GLY A 304 1.98 -0.82 -33.35
C GLY A 304 0.98 -1.95 -33.59
N PHE A 305 0.17 -1.81 -34.62
CA PHE A 305 -0.81 -2.80 -35.03
C PHE A 305 -1.14 -2.66 -36.53
N THR A 306 -1.91 -3.60 -37.06
CA THR A 306 -2.31 -3.61 -38.46
C THR A 306 -3.80 -3.86 -38.61
N SER A 307 -4.33 -3.47 -39.76
CA SER A 307 -5.65 -3.89 -40.25
C SER A 307 -5.53 -4.58 -41.60
N ALA A 308 -6.62 -4.81 -42.30
CA ALA A 308 -6.60 -5.43 -43.60
C ALA A 308 -5.78 -4.67 -44.64
N ARG A 309 -5.78 -3.29 -44.58
CA ARG A 309 -5.15 -2.43 -45.56
C ARG A 309 -4.14 -1.47 -44.95
N LEU A 310 -4.17 -1.25 -43.64
CA LEU A 310 -3.47 -0.14 -42.98
C LEU A 310 -2.47 -0.65 -41.95
N ASN A 311 -1.38 0.11 -41.80
CA ASN A 311 -0.39 -0.06 -40.75
C ASN A 311 -0.45 1.12 -39.77
N PHE A 312 -0.32 0.83 -38.48
CA PHE A 312 -0.34 1.81 -37.40
C PHE A 312 0.93 1.68 -36.58
N SER A 313 1.67 2.76 -36.43
CA SER A 313 2.90 2.80 -35.64
C SER A 313 3.15 4.25 -35.20
N PRO A 314 4.03 4.51 -34.20
CA PRO A 314 4.37 5.85 -33.80
C PRO A 314 4.82 6.73 -35.00
N PHE A 315 4.67 8.04 -34.87
CA PHE A 315 5.13 8.98 -35.89
C PHE A 315 6.64 8.90 -36.05
N SER A 316 7.10 9.01 -37.30
CA SER A 316 8.51 9.26 -37.59
C SER A 316 8.78 10.78 -37.65
N GLU A 317 10.00 11.20 -37.27
CA GLU A 317 10.35 12.62 -37.14
C GLU A 317 10.21 13.37 -38.48
N ASN A 318 10.49 12.72 -39.60
CA ASN A 318 10.36 13.28 -40.96
C ASN A 318 8.91 13.42 -41.44
N GLU A 319 7.93 12.86 -40.75
CA GLU A 319 6.50 12.98 -41.05
C GLU A 319 5.83 14.12 -40.25
N GLY A 320 6.54 14.80 -39.36
CA GLY A 320 5.99 15.84 -38.49
C GLY A 320 5.23 16.93 -39.20
N ALA A 321 5.69 17.37 -40.37
CA ALA A 321 5.01 18.37 -41.16
C ALA A 321 3.63 17.89 -41.68
N PHE A 322 3.50 16.62 -42.05
CA PHE A 322 2.24 16.02 -42.48
C PHE A 322 1.21 15.99 -41.35
N TYR A 323 1.61 15.49 -40.17
CA TYR A 323 0.70 15.36 -39.01
C TYR A 323 0.36 16.73 -38.42
N HIS A 324 1.30 17.66 -38.40
CA HIS A 324 1.03 19.03 -38.01
C HIS A 324 -0.01 19.68 -38.92
N ALA A 325 0.09 19.45 -40.23
CA ALA A 325 -0.90 19.97 -41.22
C ALA A 325 -2.31 19.38 -40.95
N LEU A 326 -2.42 18.09 -40.55
CA LEU A 326 -3.70 17.53 -40.17
C LEU A 326 -4.21 18.13 -38.84
N ALA A 327 -3.34 18.37 -37.87
CA ALA A 327 -3.69 18.92 -36.58
C ALA A 327 -4.10 20.39 -36.63
N THR A 328 -3.70 21.13 -37.69
CA THR A 328 -4.00 22.55 -37.88
C THR A 328 -5.03 22.82 -39.00
N ASP A 329 -5.59 21.76 -39.61
CA ASP A 329 -6.64 21.90 -40.63
C ASP A 329 -7.99 22.15 -39.94
N ASP A 330 -8.53 23.36 -40.10
CA ASP A 330 -9.79 23.77 -39.45
C ASP A 330 -10.99 22.94 -39.91
N ALA A 331 -11.00 22.44 -41.14
CA ALA A 331 -12.07 21.60 -41.66
C ALA A 331 -12.06 20.21 -41.01
N LEU A 332 -10.87 19.63 -40.77
CA LEU A 332 -10.70 18.37 -40.09
C LEU A 332 -10.99 18.50 -38.57
N ASN A 333 -10.65 19.64 -37.97
CA ASN A 333 -10.79 19.89 -36.55
C ASN A 333 -12.20 20.37 -36.16
N ARG A 334 -13.06 20.71 -37.09
CA ARG A 334 -14.43 21.18 -36.83
C ARG A 334 -15.22 20.29 -35.86
N HIS A 335 -14.96 19.00 -35.88
CA HIS A 335 -15.63 18.00 -35.03
C HIS A 335 -14.69 17.31 -34.03
N TRP A 336 -13.42 17.74 -33.98
CA TRP A 336 -12.42 17.17 -33.08
C TRP A 336 -12.58 17.69 -31.65
N GLY A 337 -13.06 18.93 -31.50
CA GLY A 337 -13.30 19.57 -30.21
C GLY A 337 -12.04 19.99 -29.44
N TYR A 338 -10.87 19.93 -30.08
CA TYR A 338 -9.59 20.23 -29.44
C TYR A 338 -8.58 20.79 -30.45
N ASP A 339 -7.89 21.86 -30.09
CA ASP A 339 -6.77 22.45 -30.82
C ASP A 339 -5.53 22.48 -29.94
N TYR A 340 -4.51 21.69 -30.27
CA TYR A 340 -3.28 21.59 -29.49
C TYR A 340 -2.58 22.96 -29.30
N ARG A 341 -2.84 23.91 -30.19
CA ARG A 341 -2.29 25.28 -30.14
C ARG A 341 -2.76 26.05 -28.90
N GLU A 342 -3.88 25.67 -28.32
CA GLU A 342 -4.41 26.28 -27.08
C GLU A 342 -3.61 25.89 -25.85
N ASP A 343 -2.97 24.70 -25.86
CA ASP A 343 -2.21 24.16 -24.73
C ASP A 343 -0.72 24.51 -24.77
N ILE A 344 -0.23 25.07 -25.89
CA ILE A 344 1.15 25.52 -25.94
C ILE A 344 1.23 27.00 -25.57
N ALA A 345 1.96 27.31 -24.49
CA ALA A 345 2.18 28.68 -24.01
C ALA A 345 3.02 29.55 -24.96
N GLU A 346 3.65 28.96 -25.94
CA GLU A 346 4.55 29.57 -26.89
C GLU A 346 3.80 29.85 -28.20
N LYS A 347 4.07 30.99 -28.82
CA LYS A 347 3.52 31.32 -30.13
C LYS A 347 4.07 30.47 -31.29
N ASP A 348 4.97 29.53 -30.99
CA ASP A 348 5.56 28.62 -31.97
C ASP A 348 4.68 27.38 -32.15
N ALA A 349 3.84 27.38 -33.18
CA ALA A 349 3.05 26.23 -33.60
C ALA A 349 3.73 25.46 -34.75
N SER A 350 5.05 25.36 -34.73
CA SER A 350 5.81 24.64 -35.78
C SER A 350 5.60 23.12 -35.70
N PRO A 351 5.82 22.37 -36.80
CA PRO A 351 5.81 20.92 -36.82
C PRO A 351 6.74 20.30 -35.77
N ALA A 352 7.90 20.90 -35.48
CA ALA A 352 8.85 20.43 -34.47
C ALA A 352 8.25 20.56 -33.06
N ARG A 353 7.60 21.72 -32.76
CA ARG A 353 6.92 21.90 -31.44
C ARG A 353 5.73 20.95 -31.28
N PHE A 354 4.97 20.71 -32.36
CA PHE A 354 3.90 19.71 -32.33
C PHE A 354 4.41 18.33 -31.98
N MET A 355 5.48 17.87 -32.62
CA MET A 355 6.09 16.56 -32.32
C MET A 355 6.64 16.49 -30.90
N ALA A 356 7.20 17.57 -30.34
CA ALA A 356 7.64 17.66 -28.98
C ALA A 356 6.45 17.57 -28.00
N PHE A 357 5.36 18.26 -28.31
CA PHE A 357 4.13 18.23 -27.50
C PHE A 357 3.53 16.81 -27.41
N LEU A 358 3.46 16.07 -28.51
CA LEU A 358 3.01 14.68 -28.49
C LEU A 358 3.91 13.77 -27.63
N LYS A 359 5.23 14.00 -27.65
CA LYS A 359 6.16 13.29 -26.76
C LYS A 359 5.90 13.63 -25.29
N GLU A 360 5.61 14.90 -24.97
CA GLU A 360 5.25 15.34 -23.62
C GLU A 360 3.98 14.65 -23.12
N LEU A 361 2.93 14.56 -23.95
CA LEU A 361 1.68 13.85 -23.62
C LEU A 361 1.90 12.35 -23.39
N ALA A 362 2.72 11.73 -24.23
CA ALA A 362 3.07 10.32 -24.06
C ALA A 362 3.88 10.06 -22.78
N LEU A 363 4.82 10.95 -22.41
CA LEU A 363 5.58 10.85 -21.16
C LEU A 363 4.67 11.00 -19.94
N LYS A 364 3.63 11.83 -20.02
CA LYS A 364 2.61 11.99 -18.97
C LYS A 364 1.56 10.89 -18.97
N LYS A 365 1.60 9.96 -19.92
CA LYS A 365 0.61 8.89 -20.15
C LYS A 365 -0.81 9.42 -20.44
N GLU A 366 -0.91 10.62 -20.99
CA GLU A 366 -2.17 11.26 -21.29
C GLU A 366 -2.69 10.87 -22.67
N GLU A 367 -1.78 10.70 -23.65
CA GLU A 367 -2.11 10.41 -25.04
C GLU A 367 -1.05 9.51 -25.69
N PHE A 368 -1.50 8.66 -26.62
CA PHE A 368 -0.64 7.90 -27.53
C PHE A 368 -1.14 8.01 -28.96
N SER A 369 -0.33 8.61 -29.84
CA SER A 369 -0.68 8.90 -31.23
C SER A 369 -0.01 7.92 -32.18
N PHE A 370 -0.79 7.42 -33.15
CA PHE A 370 -0.34 6.52 -34.21
C PHE A 370 -0.51 7.15 -35.60
N ALA A 371 0.51 7.02 -36.41
CA ALA A 371 0.43 7.25 -37.84
C ALA A 371 -0.43 6.18 -38.53
N VAL A 372 -1.38 6.58 -39.33
CA VAL A 372 -2.12 5.67 -40.23
C VAL A 372 -1.44 5.68 -41.59
N ARG A 373 -0.97 4.50 -42.03
CA ARG A 373 -0.26 4.36 -43.32
C ARG A 373 -0.91 3.35 -44.24
N LEU A 374 -1.00 3.71 -45.52
CA LEU A 374 -1.34 2.81 -46.60
C LEU A 374 -0.02 2.42 -47.31
N GLY A 375 0.45 1.21 -47.07
CA GLY A 375 1.84 0.83 -47.35
C GLY A 375 2.81 1.70 -46.52
N SER A 376 3.71 2.43 -47.18
CA SER A 376 4.62 3.40 -46.54
C SER A 376 4.10 4.84 -46.49
N ARG A 377 2.98 5.12 -47.19
CA ARG A 377 2.45 6.48 -47.31
C ARG A 377 1.58 6.85 -46.10
N PRO A 378 1.88 7.92 -45.35
CA PRO A 378 1.00 8.44 -44.32
C PRO A 378 -0.29 8.99 -44.91
N ILE A 379 -1.43 8.63 -44.36
CA ILE A 379 -2.76 9.04 -44.81
C ILE A 379 -3.64 9.60 -43.69
N GLY A 380 -3.19 9.53 -42.45
CA GLY A 380 -3.97 10.00 -41.30
C GLY A 380 -3.31 9.65 -39.98
N GLU A 381 -4.06 9.89 -38.94
CA GLU A 381 -3.66 9.54 -37.57
C GLU A 381 -4.79 8.90 -36.76
N VAL A 382 -4.43 8.12 -35.79
CA VAL A 382 -5.28 7.64 -34.71
C VAL A 382 -4.67 8.08 -33.38
N VAL A 383 -5.50 8.62 -32.53
CA VAL A 383 -5.11 9.10 -31.19
C VAL A 383 -5.87 8.30 -30.15
N LEU A 384 -5.16 7.76 -29.17
CA LEU A 384 -5.71 7.12 -27.99
C LEU A 384 -5.43 8.04 -26.79
N HIS A 385 -6.46 8.45 -26.07
CA HIS A 385 -6.32 9.38 -24.95
C HIS A 385 -7.36 9.11 -23.86
N ASN A 386 -7.34 9.88 -22.77
CA ASN A 386 -8.25 9.72 -21.63
C ASN A 386 -8.28 8.31 -21.06
N PHE A 387 -7.10 7.71 -20.92
CA PHE A 387 -6.95 6.40 -20.29
C PHE A 387 -7.43 6.44 -18.84
N ASP A 388 -8.28 5.49 -18.46
CA ASP A 388 -8.72 5.31 -17.09
C ASP A 388 -8.27 3.96 -16.50
N TYR A 389 -8.47 3.81 -15.18
CA TYR A 389 -8.10 2.59 -14.48
C TYR A 389 -9.10 1.43 -14.66
N HIS A 390 -10.24 1.69 -15.31
CA HIS A 390 -11.27 0.69 -15.61
C HIS A 390 -11.15 0.11 -17.02
N GLY A 391 -10.06 0.45 -17.73
CA GLY A 391 -9.78 -0.01 -19.09
C GLY A 391 -10.42 0.86 -20.17
N GLY A 392 -11.01 1.98 -19.80
CA GLY A 392 -11.55 2.94 -20.74
C GLY A 392 -10.45 3.70 -21.46
N VAL A 393 -10.70 4.00 -22.76
CA VAL A 393 -9.87 4.82 -23.62
C VAL A 393 -10.73 5.51 -24.66
N GLU A 394 -10.47 6.76 -24.93
CA GLU A 394 -11.09 7.50 -26.02
C GLU A 394 -10.24 7.40 -27.28
N ILE A 395 -10.91 7.35 -28.44
CA ILE A 395 -10.25 7.16 -29.73
C ILE A 395 -10.62 8.31 -30.64
N GLY A 396 -9.63 9.06 -31.12
CA GLY A 396 -9.72 10.01 -32.20
C GLY A 396 -9.14 9.45 -33.50
N CYS A 397 -9.67 9.86 -34.64
CA CYS A 397 -9.14 9.49 -35.94
C CYS A 397 -9.32 10.64 -36.95
N ARG A 398 -8.24 11.04 -37.61
CA ARG A 398 -8.23 11.99 -38.71
C ARG A 398 -7.63 11.35 -39.96
N ILE A 399 -8.30 11.50 -41.12
CA ILE A 399 -7.80 11.02 -42.42
C ILE A 399 -7.64 12.23 -43.35
N ALA A 400 -6.48 12.34 -43.97
CA ALA A 400 -6.15 13.40 -44.89
C ALA A 400 -7.20 13.50 -46.01
N PRO A 401 -7.61 14.71 -46.43
CA PRO A 401 -8.65 14.91 -47.47
C PRO A 401 -8.43 14.07 -48.72
N SER A 402 -7.18 13.93 -49.16
CA SER A 402 -6.81 13.13 -50.35
C SER A 402 -7.04 11.61 -50.19
N ALA A 403 -7.23 11.11 -48.95
CA ALA A 403 -7.45 9.69 -48.67
C ALA A 403 -8.86 9.39 -48.15
N GLN A 404 -9.70 10.41 -47.97
CA GLN A 404 -11.08 10.24 -47.51
C GLN A 404 -11.97 9.51 -48.53
N LYS A 405 -13.16 9.11 -48.11
CA LYS A 405 -14.19 8.39 -48.90
C LYS A 405 -13.79 6.98 -49.34
N ASN A 406 -12.68 6.43 -48.84
CA ASN A 406 -12.20 5.07 -49.11
C ASN A 406 -12.47 4.09 -47.98
N GLY A 407 -13.16 4.53 -46.91
CA GLY A 407 -13.45 3.72 -45.74
C GLY A 407 -12.29 3.60 -44.73
N TYR A 408 -11.17 4.29 -44.96
CA TYR A 408 -9.98 4.20 -44.08
C TYR A 408 -10.23 4.70 -42.65
N GLY A 409 -11.01 5.74 -42.45
CA GLY A 409 -11.36 6.24 -41.12
C GLY A 409 -12.12 5.19 -40.27
N ARG A 410 -13.13 4.53 -40.87
CA ARG A 410 -13.88 3.44 -40.22
C ARG A 410 -12.98 2.27 -39.91
N GLU A 411 -12.10 1.89 -40.84
CA GLU A 411 -11.15 0.79 -40.65
C GLU A 411 -10.15 1.10 -39.55
N SER A 412 -9.60 2.32 -39.53
CA SER A 412 -8.67 2.80 -38.51
C SER A 412 -9.29 2.78 -37.12
N PHE A 413 -10.51 3.33 -36.99
CA PHE A 413 -11.21 3.35 -35.71
C PHE A 413 -11.49 1.93 -35.18
N ALA A 414 -11.98 1.03 -36.05
CA ALA A 414 -12.25 -0.37 -35.67
C ALA A 414 -10.96 -1.13 -35.28
N ALA A 415 -9.86 -0.88 -36.00
CA ALA A 415 -8.57 -1.50 -35.68
C ALA A 415 -8.00 -0.97 -34.36
N ALA A 416 -8.07 0.33 -34.12
CA ALA A 416 -7.63 0.96 -32.89
C ALA A 416 -8.44 0.48 -31.67
N ALA A 417 -9.77 0.38 -31.81
CA ALA A 417 -10.65 -0.13 -30.75
C ALA A 417 -10.31 -1.59 -30.38
N ARG A 418 -10.03 -2.43 -31.36
CA ARG A 418 -9.59 -3.80 -31.12
C ARG A 418 -8.24 -3.84 -30.43
N TYR A 419 -7.28 -3.08 -30.93
CA TYR A 419 -5.93 -3.01 -30.39
C TYR A 419 -5.94 -2.52 -28.94
N ALA A 420 -6.67 -1.45 -28.63
CA ALA A 420 -6.78 -0.93 -27.25
C ALA A 420 -7.38 -1.95 -26.27
N LYS A 421 -8.34 -2.76 -26.73
CA LYS A 421 -8.95 -3.84 -25.93
C LYS A 421 -8.01 -5.03 -25.74
N GLU A 422 -7.20 -5.34 -26.74
CA GLU A 422 -6.31 -6.50 -26.77
C GLU A 422 -4.88 -6.17 -26.32
N ALA A 423 -4.56 -4.88 -26.08
CA ALA A 423 -3.23 -4.46 -25.68
C ALA A 423 -2.78 -5.20 -24.41
N PRO A 424 -1.82 -6.12 -24.50
CA PRO A 424 -1.46 -6.94 -23.36
C PRO A 424 -0.68 -6.08 -22.36
N VAL A 425 -1.24 -5.89 -21.18
CA VAL A 425 -0.44 -5.49 -20.02
C VAL A 425 0.35 -6.71 -19.60
N SER A 426 1.62 -6.74 -19.95
CA SER A 426 2.52 -7.85 -19.58
C SER A 426 2.61 -7.88 -18.05
N TYR A 427 2.14 -8.98 -17.45
CA TYR A 427 2.32 -9.26 -16.03
C TYR A 427 3.80 -9.60 -15.80
N THR A 428 4.59 -8.62 -15.43
CA THR A 428 5.91 -8.87 -14.88
C THR A 428 5.77 -8.96 -13.36
N HIS A 429 6.08 -10.12 -12.79
CA HIS A 429 6.40 -10.22 -11.37
C HIS A 429 7.66 -9.37 -11.15
N LEU A 430 7.48 -8.17 -10.64
CA LEU A 430 8.58 -7.36 -10.14
C LEU A 430 8.69 -7.64 -8.64
N THR A 431 9.81 -8.15 -8.21
CA THR A 431 10.17 -8.08 -6.79
C THR A 431 10.40 -6.61 -6.46
N LEU A 432 9.76 -6.10 -5.39
CA LEU A 432 10.15 -4.82 -4.82
C LEU A 432 11.66 -4.87 -4.50
N PRO A 433 12.41 -3.79 -4.75
CA PRO A 433 13.81 -3.76 -4.34
C PRO A 433 13.86 -4.05 -2.84
N THR A 434 14.63 -5.06 -2.48
CA THR A 434 14.92 -5.37 -1.07
C THR A 434 15.49 -4.12 -0.44
N ILE A 435 14.81 -3.58 0.55
CA ILE A 435 15.34 -2.48 1.36
C ILE A 435 16.49 -3.11 2.16
N ALA A 436 17.72 -2.73 1.82
CA ALA A 436 18.92 -3.15 2.53
C ALA A 436 19.13 -2.28 3.77
#